data_b09deea856347b59d290849a197fb11e
#
_entry.id   b09deea856347b59d290849a197fb11e
#
_cell.length_a   1.000
_cell.length_b   1.000
_cell.length_c   1.000
_cell.angle_alpha   90.00
_cell.angle_beta   90.00
_cell.angle_gamma   90.00
#
_symmetry.space_group_name_H-M   'P 1'
#
loop_
_entity.id
_entity.type
_entity.pdbx_description
1 polymer ?
#
loop_
_entity_poly.entity_id
_entity_poly.type
_entity_poly.pdbx_seq_one_letter_code
_entity_poly.pdbx_strand_id
1 'polypeptide(L)'
;MKYKLIIISGLLGSTLSSLFGGWDLALQTLIIFMAVDWFTGGILLPAVFGKSPKSENGMLESRAGWKGLCRKAMTLFYVLIAARLDRLAGTDYLRNAVCIGFIVNEGLSIVENAGLMGVPLPEKLKKAIDVLKTGTKTE
;
A
#
# COMPACT_ATOMS: atom_id res chain seq x y z
N MET A 1 -5.07 -30.58 17.42
CA MET A 1 -5.31 -29.13 17.44
C MET A 1 -4.51 -28.38 16.36
N LYS A 2 -3.20 -28.63 16.21
CA LYS A 2 -2.34 -27.98 15.19
C LYS A 2 -2.85 -28.10 13.75
N TYR A 3 -3.27 -29.30 13.32
CA TYR A 3 -3.76 -29.52 11.95
C TYR A 3 -5.07 -28.78 11.63
N LYS A 4 -5.96 -28.62 12.61
CA LYS A 4 -7.21 -27.85 12.42
C LYS A 4 -6.90 -26.36 12.19
N LEU A 5 -5.93 -25.79 12.92
CA LEU A 5 -5.49 -24.41 12.73
C LEU A 5 -4.87 -24.19 11.33
N ILE A 6 -4.04 -25.12 10.87
CA ILE A 6 -3.43 -25.06 9.53
C ILE A 6 -4.50 -25.10 8.44
N ILE A 7 -5.47 -26.00 8.54
CA ILE A 7 -6.57 -26.12 7.58
C ILE A 7 -7.41 -24.84 7.56
N ILE A 8 -7.79 -24.33 8.73
CA ILE A 8 -8.60 -23.11 8.84
C ILE A 8 -7.84 -21.89 8.26
N SER A 9 -6.55 -21.74 8.59
CA SER A 9 -5.74 -20.64 8.06
C SER A 9 -5.56 -20.75 6.54
N GLY A 10 -5.40 -21.94 6.01
CA GLY A 10 -5.33 -22.20 4.57
C GLY A 10 -6.63 -21.84 3.84
N LEU A 11 -7.77 -22.24 4.39
CA LEU A 11 -9.08 -21.91 3.82
C LEU A 11 -9.36 -20.41 3.87
N LEU A 12 -9.06 -19.75 4.99
CA LEU A 12 -9.22 -18.29 5.11
C LEU A 12 -8.30 -17.56 4.14
N GLY A 13 -7.02 -17.93 4.06
CA GLY A 13 -6.07 -17.33 3.14
C GLY A 13 -6.45 -17.50 1.67
N SER A 14 -6.90 -18.71 1.29
CA SER A 14 -7.37 -19.01 -0.05
C SER A 14 -8.62 -18.18 -0.42
N THR A 15 -9.57 -18.10 0.50
CA THR A 15 -10.80 -17.31 0.29
C THR A 15 -10.48 -15.83 0.14
N LEU A 16 -9.67 -15.24 1.03
CA LEU A 16 -9.23 -13.86 0.94
C LEU A 16 -8.49 -13.59 -0.37
N SER A 17 -7.52 -14.45 -0.73
CA SER A 17 -6.80 -14.33 -2.00
C SER A 17 -7.75 -14.31 -3.19
N SER A 18 -8.72 -15.21 -3.22
CA SER A 18 -9.73 -15.28 -4.29
C SER A 18 -10.59 -14.01 -4.36
N LEU A 19 -10.98 -13.43 -3.23
CA LEU A 19 -11.77 -12.19 -3.18
C LEU A 19 -11.02 -11.01 -3.80
N PHE A 20 -9.71 -10.91 -3.57
CA PHE A 20 -8.85 -9.87 -4.11
C PHE A 20 -8.37 -10.13 -5.55
N GLY A 21 -8.84 -11.18 -6.20
CA GLY A 21 -8.43 -11.53 -7.56
C GLY A 21 -7.10 -12.28 -7.66
N GLY A 22 -6.61 -12.84 -6.56
CA GLY A 22 -5.39 -13.62 -6.46
C GLY A 22 -4.29 -12.94 -5.65
N TRP A 23 -3.40 -13.75 -5.11
CA TRP A 23 -2.21 -13.31 -4.37
C TRP A 23 -1.03 -13.14 -5.34
N ASP A 24 -1.11 -12.13 -6.20
CA ASP A 24 -0.11 -11.85 -7.23
C ASP A 24 0.90 -10.78 -6.81
N LEU A 25 1.85 -10.51 -7.69
CA LEU A 25 2.92 -9.54 -7.44
C LEU A 25 2.38 -8.12 -7.19
N ALA A 26 1.32 -7.70 -7.88
CA ALA A 26 0.73 -6.37 -7.72
C ALA A 26 0.15 -6.19 -6.31
N LEU A 27 -0.65 -7.16 -5.84
CA LEU A 27 -1.23 -7.10 -4.50
C LEU A 27 -0.15 -7.19 -3.41
N GLN A 28 0.84 -8.08 -3.57
CA GLN A 28 1.98 -8.20 -2.65
C GLN A 28 2.77 -6.88 -2.57
N THR A 29 3.10 -6.28 -3.71
CA THR A 29 3.83 -5.01 -3.76
C THR A 29 3.05 -3.90 -3.09
N LEU A 30 1.75 -3.79 -3.34
CA LEU A 30 0.89 -2.81 -2.70
C LEU A 30 0.93 -2.94 -1.17
N ILE A 31 0.73 -4.15 -0.65
CA ILE A 31 0.72 -4.41 0.80
C ILE A 31 2.08 -4.09 1.42
N ILE A 32 3.18 -4.48 0.77
CA ILE A 32 4.53 -4.18 1.23
C ILE A 32 4.76 -2.66 1.27
N PHE A 33 4.40 -1.93 0.22
CA PHE A 33 4.57 -0.48 0.17
C PHE A 33 3.71 0.23 1.20
N MET A 34 2.47 -0.22 1.41
CA MET A 34 1.60 0.30 2.46
C MET A 34 2.21 0.11 3.86
N ALA A 35 2.79 -1.08 4.13
CA ALA A 35 3.45 -1.37 5.40
C ALA A 35 4.70 -0.50 5.59
N VAL A 36 5.53 -0.36 4.56
CA VAL A 36 6.75 0.47 4.60
C VAL A 36 6.40 1.95 4.79
N ASP A 37 5.41 2.48 4.05
CA ASP A 37 4.95 3.86 4.21
C ASP A 37 4.41 4.11 5.63
N TRP A 38 3.57 3.22 6.13
CA TRP A 38 3.02 3.37 7.48
C TRP A 38 4.11 3.32 8.56
N PHE A 39 5.06 2.39 8.43
CA PHE A 39 6.16 2.27 9.38
C PHE A 39 7.10 3.47 9.32
N THR A 40 7.51 3.89 8.13
CA THR A 40 8.46 5.01 7.96
C THR A 40 7.84 6.36 8.32
N GLY A 41 6.64 6.64 7.82
CA GLY A 41 5.96 7.92 8.05
C GLY A 41 5.19 8.00 9.35
N GLY A 42 4.65 6.89 9.84
CA GLY A 42 3.82 6.83 11.04
C GLY A 42 4.59 6.53 12.33
N ILE A 43 5.71 5.84 12.26
CA ILE A 43 6.49 5.42 13.43
C ILE A 43 7.91 5.99 13.39
N LEU A 44 8.69 5.67 12.37
CA LEU A 44 10.12 5.98 12.32
C LEU A 44 10.41 7.48 12.27
N LEU A 45 9.75 8.22 11.40
CA LEU A 45 9.91 9.67 11.29
C LEU A 45 9.56 10.40 12.60
N PRO A 46 8.37 10.21 13.19
CA PRO A 46 8.02 10.93 14.41
C PRO A 46 8.81 10.46 15.62
N ALA A 47 9.13 9.17 15.74
CA ALA A 47 9.83 8.63 16.91
C ALA A 47 11.32 8.97 16.94
N VAL A 48 12.00 8.96 15.79
CA VAL A 48 13.45 9.14 15.67
C VAL A 48 13.83 10.55 15.22
N PHE A 49 13.12 11.09 14.24
CA PHE A 49 13.47 12.37 13.59
C PHE A 49 12.64 13.57 14.09
N GLY A 50 11.64 13.35 14.93
CA GLY A 50 10.75 14.41 15.42
C GLY A 50 9.98 15.12 14.33
N LYS A 51 9.77 14.45 13.20
CA LYS A 51 9.05 14.96 12.02
C LYS A 51 7.91 14.03 11.68
N SER A 52 6.81 14.58 11.22
CA SER A 52 5.70 13.74 10.72
C SER A 52 4.93 14.49 9.65
N PRO A 53 4.73 13.92 8.48
CA PRO A 53 3.80 14.44 7.49
C PRO A 53 2.33 14.18 7.87
N LYS A 54 2.07 13.41 8.93
CA LYS A 54 0.74 12.87 9.31
C LYS A 54 0.24 13.37 10.66
N SER A 55 1.10 13.92 11.53
CA SER A 55 0.73 14.53 12.81
C SER A 55 1.00 16.03 12.83
N GLU A 56 0.15 16.81 13.48
CA GLU A 56 0.23 18.28 13.49
C GLU A 56 1.48 18.81 14.22
N ASN A 57 1.94 18.07 15.23
CA ASN A 57 3.07 18.46 16.09
C ASN A 57 4.39 17.75 15.76
N GLY A 58 4.44 16.93 14.69
CA GLY A 58 5.63 16.18 14.29
C GLY A 58 6.02 15.03 15.21
N MET A 59 5.24 14.74 16.25
CA MET A 59 5.50 13.69 17.23
C MET A 59 4.72 12.40 16.93
N LEU A 60 5.13 11.31 17.58
CA LEU A 60 4.43 10.03 17.50
C LEU A 60 3.06 10.15 18.19
N GLU A 61 2.01 10.05 17.37
CA GLU A 61 0.63 10.06 17.83
C GLU A 61 -0.11 8.78 17.43
N SER A 62 -0.64 8.06 18.40
CA SER A 62 -1.44 6.84 18.18
C SER A 62 -2.65 7.13 17.27
N ARG A 63 -3.27 8.30 17.42
CA ARG A 63 -4.42 8.72 16.62
C ARG A 63 -4.06 8.92 15.14
N ALA A 64 -2.90 9.52 14.85
CA ALA A 64 -2.41 9.70 13.48
C ALA A 64 -2.07 8.35 12.84
N GLY A 65 -1.43 7.45 13.58
CA GLY A 65 -1.15 6.08 13.15
C GLY A 65 -2.40 5.29 12.82
N TRP A 66 -3.43 5.39 13.69
CA TRP A 66 -4.72 4.73 13.47
C TRP A 66 -5.46 5.27 12.24
N LYS A 67 -5.49 6.59 12.05
CA LYS A 67 -6.05 7.20 10.83
C LYS A 67 -5.34 6.73 9.57
N GLY A 68 -4.02 6.62 9.62
CA GLY A 68 -3.23 6.07 8.51
C GLY A 68 -3.61 4.62 8.18
N LEU A 69 -3.77 3.79 9.21
CA LEU A 69 -4.18 2.39 9.05
C LEU A 69 -5.58 2.28 8.46
N CYS A 70 -6.54 3.10 8.90
CA CYS A 70 -7.89 3.13 8.32
C CYS A 70 -7.88 3.53 6.84
N ARG A 71 -7.05 4.50 6.43
CA ARG A 71 -6.91 4.86 5.01
C ARG A 71 -6.37 3.69 4.19
N LYS A 72 -5.39 2.96 4.71
CA LYS A 72 -4.83 1.79 4.05
C LYS A 72 -5.83 0.64 3.94
N ALA A 73 -6.65 0.42 4.96
CA ALA A 73 -7.76 -0.52 4.88
C ALA A 73 -8.75 -0.11 3.77
N MET A 74 -9.04 1.18 3.63
CA MET A 74 -9.90 1.69 2.56
C MET A 74 -9.28 1.48 1.17
N THR A 75 -7.96 1.64 1.03
CA THR A 75 -7.23 1.31 -0.21
C THR A 75 -7.44 -0.16 -0.60
N LEU A 76 -7.32 -1.08 0.36
CA LEU A 76 -7.58 -2.51 0.11
C LEU A 76 -9.03 -2.77 -0.28
N PHE A 77 -10.00 -2.06 0.28
CA PHE A 77 -11.40 -2.16 -0.14
C PHE A 77 -11.60 -1.70 -1.60
N TYR A 78 -10.91 -0.67 -2.06
CA TYR A 78 -10.95 -0.28 -3.49
C TYR A 78 -10.39 -1.38 -4.40
N VAL A 79 -9.32 -2.04 -4.01
CA VAL A 79 -8.79 -3.20 -4.75
C VAL A 79 -9.80 -4.34 -4.78
N LEU A 80 -10.43 -4.63 -3.64
CA LEU A 80 -11.48 -5.64 -3.53
C LEU A 80 -12.67 -5.33 -4.45
N ILE A 81 -13.16 -4.10 -4.43
CA ILE A 81 -14.26 -3.64 -5.28
C ILE A 81 -13.88 -3.80 -6.76
N ALA A 82 -12.69 -3.34 -7.15
CA ALA A 82 -12.20 -3.45 -8.52
C ALA A 82 -12.11 -4.92 -8.98
N ALA A 83 -11.60 -5.82 -8.13
CA ALA A 83 -11.53 -7.25 -8.42
C ALA A 83 -12.93 -7.87 -8.60
N ARG A 84 -13.91 -7.42 -7.82
CA ARG A 84 -15.30 -7.89 -7.96
C ARG A 84 -15.97 -7.37 -9.21
N LEU A 85 -15.71 -6.10 -9.57
CA LEU A 85 -16.22 -5.51 -10.82
C LEU A 85 -15.62 -6.17 -12.05
N ASP A 86 -14.32 -6.45 -12.06
CA ASP A 86 -13.67 -7.20 -13.14
C ASP A 86 -14.33 -8.58 -13.33
N ARG A 87 -14.60 -9.30 -12.24
CA ARG A 87 -15.29 -10.60 -12.32
C ARG A 87 -16.71 -10.48 -12.90
N LEU A 88 -17.45 -9.45 -12.50
CA LEU A 88 -18.81 -9.23 -13.02
C LEU A 88 -18.82 -8.84 -14.50
N ALA A 89 -17.84 -8.03 -14.92
CA ALA A 89 -17.70 -7.54 -16.29
C ALA A 89 -16.98 -8.53 -17.21
N GLY A 90 -16.35 -9.58 -16.68
CA GLY A 90 -15.50 -10.49 -17.44
C GLY A 90 -14.19 -9.84 -17.90
N THR A 91 -13.68 -8.88 -17.14
CA THR A 91 -12.43 -8.16 -17.41
C THR A 91 -11.37 -8.49 -16.36
N ASP A 92 -10.13 -8.04 -16.57
CA ASP A 92 -8.99 -8.26 -15.65
C ASP A 92 -8.10 -7.04 -15.45
N TYR A 93 -8.47 -5.88 -16.02
CA TYR A 93 -7.62 -4.68 -16.02
C TYR A 93 -7.92 -3.70 -14.90
N LEU A 94 -9.16 -3.61 -14.41
CA LEU A 94 -9.56 -2.58 -13.44
C LEU A 94 -8.84 -2.75 -12.11
N ARG A 95 -8.81 -3.97 -11.59
CA ARG A 95 -8.10 -4.31 -10.35
C ARG A 95 -6.60 -4.00 -10.47
N ASN A 96 -5.98 -4.33 -11.59
CA ASN A 96 -4.56 -4.06 -11.82
C ASN A 96 -4.27 -2.57 -11.91
N ALA A 97 -5.12 -1.81 -12.62
CA ALA A 97 -5.02 -0.34 -12.70
C ALA A 97 -5.11 0.31 -11.31
N VAL A 98 -6.06 -0.13 -10.48
CA VAL A 98 -6.22 0.36 -9.10
C VAL A 98 -4.98 0.03 -8.25
N CYS A 99 -4.48 -1.21 -8.33
CA CYS A 99 -3.24 -1.60 -7.61
C CYS A 99 -2.05 -0.72 -8.03
N ILE A 100 -1.82 -0.54 -9.33
CA ILE A 100 -0.71 0.27 -9.85
C ILE A 100 -0.83 1.72 -9.38
N GLY A 101 -2.02 2.30 -9.45
CA GLY A 101 -2.26 3.68 -8.98
C GLY A 101 -1.90 3.86 -7.51
N PHE A 102 -2.30 2.93 -6.66
CA PHE A 102 -1.96 2.98 -5.24
C PHE A 102 -0.50 2.63 -4.94
N ILE A 103 0.12 1.69 -5.68
CA ILE A 103 1.56 1.40 -5.57
C ILE A 103 2.38 2.66 -5.85
N VAL A 104 2.03 3.40 -6.90
CA VAL A 104 2.70 4.68 -7.22
C VAL A 104 2.54 5.68 -6.08
N ASN A 105 1.32 5.82 -5.57
CA ASN A 105 1.03 6.74 -4.46
C ASN A 105 1.79 6.37 -3.18
N GLU A 106 1.80 5.11 -2.80
CA GLU A 106 2.56 4.63 -1.64
C GLU A 106 4.07 4.79 -1.85
N GLY A 107 4.56 4.49 -3.06
CA GLY A 107 5.97 4.67 -3.43
C GLY A 107 6.42 6.14 -3.30
N LEU A 108 5.59 7.08 -3.71
CA LEU A 108 5.85 8.52 -3.52
C LEU A 108 5.90 8.89 -2.04
N SER A 109 4.95 8.39 -1.24
CA SER A 109 4.94 8.66 0.20
C SER A 109 6.20 8.11 0.88
N ILE A 110 6.67 6.91 0.49
CA ILE A 110 7.94 6.34 0.99
C ILE A 110 9.12 7.23 0.62
N VAL A 111 9.17 7.72 -0.61
CA VAL A 111 10.23 8.63 -1.07
C VAL A 111 10.22 9.95 -0.31
N GLU A 112 9.05 10.51 -0.07
CA GLU A 112 8.88 11.72 0.76
C GLU A 112 9.36 11.48 2.19
N ASN A 113 9.00 10.34 2.80
CA ASN A 113 9.47 9.95 4.13
C ASN A 113 11.01 9.84 4.15
N ALA A 114 11.62 9.20 3.15
CA ALA A 114 13.07 9.11 3.02
C ALA A 114 13.73 10.49 2.89
N GLY A 115 13.15 11.38 2.11
CA GLY A 115 13.60 12.77 1.97
C GLY A 115 13.58 13.54 3.29
N LEU A 116 12.53 13.36 4.10
CA LEU A 116 12.42 13.94 5.45
C LEU A 116 13.46 13.40 6.43
N MET A 117 13.92 12.16 6.22
CA MET A 117 15.03 11.55 6.95
C MET A 117 16.41 12.02 6.49
N GLY A 118 16.50 12.75 5.37
CA GLY A 118 17.76 13.17 4.76
C GLY A 118 18.42 12.10 3.88
N VAL A 119 17.68 11.05 3.51
CA VAL A 119 18.18 10.01 2.60
C VAL A 119 18.04 10.50 1.14
N PRO A 120 19.15 10.55 0.36
CA PRO A 120 19.08 10.99 -1.01
C PRO A 120 18.36 9.97 -1.89
N LEU A 121 17.49 10.43 -2.78
CA LEU A 121 16.79 9.58 -3.73
C LEU A 121 17.70 9.25 -4.92
N PRO A 122 17.99 7.96 -5.18
CA PRO A 122 18.73 7.57 -6.36
C PRO A 122 18.01 7.97 -7.65
N GLU A 123 18.74 8.56 -8.61
CA GLU A 123 18.18 9.05 -9.88
C GLU A 123 17.42 7.96 -10.67
N LYS A 124 17.91 6.72 -10.63
CA LYS A 124 17.23 5.59 -11.29
C LYS A 124 15.86 5.30 -10.70
N LEU A 125 15.73 5.39 -9.36
CA LEU A 125 14.46 5.19 -8.68
C LEU A 125 13.50 6.34 -8.95
N LYS A 126 14.00 7.57 -8.95
CA LYS A 126 13.22 8.75 -9.32
C LYS A 126 12.63 8.61 -10.72
N LYS A 127 13.46 8.26 -11.71
CA LYS A 127 13.00 8.04 -13.09
C LYS A 127 11.95 6.92 -13.18
N ALA A 128 12.12 5.82 -12.46
CA ALA A 128 11.13 4.73 -12.44
C ALA A 128 9.78 5.20 -11.91
N ILE A 129 9.76 5.99 -10.84
CA ILE A 129 8.54 6.58 -10.27
C ILE A 129 7.89 7.55 -11.25
N ASP A 130 8.68 8.40 -11.91
CA ASP A 130 8.18 9.37 -12.89
C ASP A 130 7.55 8.69 -14.12
N VAL A 131 8.13 7.57 -14.58
CA VAL A 131 7.55 6.75 -15.66
C VAL A 131 6.20 6.17 -15.26
N LEU A 132 6.08 5.65 -14.03
CA LEU A 132 4.82 5.11 -13.52
C LEU A 132 3.75 6.20 -13.37
N LYS A 133 4.14 7.41 -12.94
CA LYS A 133 3.24 8.57 -12.86
C LYS A 133 2.69 8.99 -14.23
N THR A 134 3.54 9.03 -15.25
CA THR A 134 3.15 9.42 -16.61
C THR A 134 2.28 8.38 -17.27
N GLY A 135 2.54 7.09 -17.04
CA GLY A 135 1.71 5.99 -17.53
C GLY A 135 0.30 5.96 -16.91
N THR A 136 0.10 6.51 -15.72
CA THR A 136 -1.22 6.63 -15.07
C THR A 136 -2.01 7.87 -15.51
N LYS A 137 -1.40 8.80 -16.23
CA LYS A 137 -2.06 10.04 -16.70
C LYS A 137 -2.62 9.97 -18.13
N THR A 138 -2.48 8.84 -18.82
CA THR A 138 -2.82 8.69 -20.23
C THR A 138 -4.17 8.00 -20.49
N GLU A 139 -5.06 7.91 -19.49
CA GLU A 139 -6.45 7.50 -19.71
C GLU A 139 -7.46 8.47 -19.12
#